data_5970b4e17172490e4c31bae5b71ef5db
#
_entry.id   5970b4e17172490e4c31bae5b71ef5db
#
_cell.length_a   1.000
_cell.length_b   1.000
_cell.length_c   1.000
_cell.angle_alpha   90.00
_cell.angle_beta   90.00
_cell.angle_gamma   90.00
#
_symmetry.space_group_name_H-M   'P 1'
#
loop_
_entity.id
_entity.type
_entity.pdbx_description
1 polymer ?
#
loop_
_entity_poly.entity_id
_entity_poly.type
_entity_poly.pdbx_seq_one_letter_code
_entity_poly.pdbx_strand_id
1 'polypeptide(L)'
;MATKLIPRIPGPRLGRKEIYLPNFTLQLIRTPNLPPTYATFIVPLNLNKLDIRDYLWNVYGVPVLSVRSYIQQQKIRQDKPGAKRPSPRRWYRPRSIKKMTIEMEQPFAWPEAPGSFEEWDKDTFDAANKDREEQEKQFRPDSRKEPTKERKSIAEQAKALLEGKQKWVPNKIVEDEWEDVGEEVEVETDVDVSKVEKS
;
A
#
# COMPACT_ATOMS: atom_id res chain seq x y z
N MET A 1 22.62 -24.71 -35.60
CA MET A 1 22.75 -24.09 -34.26
C MET A 1 22.28 -25.10 -33.22
N ALA A 2 23.18 -25.62 -32.38
CA ALA A 2 22.85 -26.63 -31.37
C ALA A 2 22.06 -25.96 -30.26
N THR A 3 20.79 -26.34 -30.10
CA THR A 3 19.96 -25.94 -28.96
C THR A 3 20.59 -26.55 -27.71
N LYS A 4 21.16 -25.69 -26.87
CA LYS A 4 21.68 -26.07 -25.57
C LYS A 4 20.53 -26.66 -24.77
N LEU A 5 20.50 -27.97 -24.62
CA LEU A 5 19.54 -28.67 -23.76
C LEU A 5 19.75 -28.16 -22.33
N ILE A 6 18.85 -27.30 -21.87
CA ILE A 6 18.82 -26.86 -20.48
C ILE A 6 18.52 -28.12 -19.65
N PRO A 7 19.38 -28.49 -18.68
CA PRO A 7 19.13 -29.64 -17.84
C PRO A 7 17.79 -29.46 -17.12
N ARG A 8 16.82 -30.31 -17.43
CA ARG A 8 15.51 -30.29 -16.82
C ARG A 8 15.68 -30.69 -15.35
N ILE A 9 15.41 -29.76 -14.45
CA ILE A 9 15.41 -30.08 -13.02
C ILE A 9 14.37 -31.19 -12.80
N PRO A 10 14.75 -32.33 -12.20
CA PRO A 10 13.78 -33.39 -11.90
C PRO A 10 12.73 -32.83 -10.95
N GLY A 11 11.47 -33.11 -11.24
CA GLY A 11 10.35 -32.73 -10.40
C GLY A 11 10.49 -33.26 -8.97
N PRO A 12 9.65 -32.80 -8.05
CA PRO A 12 9.64 -33.29 -6.68
C PRO A 12 9.42 -34.82 -6.66
N ARG A 13 10.08 -35.50 -5.73
CA ARG A 13 9.89 -36.97 -5.58
C ARG A 13 8.43 -37.24 -5.29
N LEU A 14 7.80 -38.08 -6.12
CA LEU A 14 6.43 -38.53 -5.90
C LEU A 14 6.41 -39.54 -4.72
N GLY A 15 5.48 -39.30 -3.79
CA GLY A 15 5.19 -40.25 -2.72
C GLY A 15 4.32 -41.44 -3.21
N ARG A 16 4.05 -42.38 -2.31
CA ARG A 16 3.18 -43.51 -2.62
C ARG A 16 1.68 -43.18 -2.55
N LYS A 17 1.31 -42.13 -1.82
CA LYS A 17 -0.08 -41.75 -1.56
C LYS A 17 -0.35 -40.41 -2.24
N GLU A 18 -1.35 -40.38 -3.09
CA GLU A 18 -1.83 -39.15 -3.71
C GLU A 18 -2.72 -38.41 -2.70
N ILE A 19 -2.41 -37.13 -2.48
CA ILE A 19 -3.17 -36.25 -1.62
C ILE A 19 -3.61 -35.08 -2.46
N TYR A 20 -4.93 -34.93 -2.61
CA TYR A 20 -5.51 -33.82 -3.33
C TYR A 20 -5.63 -32.61 -2.40
N LEU A 21 -5.04 -31.48 -2.80
CA LEU A 21 -5.17 -30.23 -2.06
C LEU A 21 -6.60 -29.69 -2.24
N PRO A 22 -7.19 -29.09 -1.18
CA PRO A 22 -8.49 -28.43 -1.30
C PRO A 22 -8.39 -27.23 -2.24
N ASN A 23 -9.55 -26.80 -2.78
CA ASN A 23 -9.61 -25.58 -3.57
C ASN A 23 -9.12 -24.39 -2.76
N PHE A 24 -8.03 -23.80 -3.19
CA PHE A 24 -7.49 -22.57 -2.62
C PHE A 24 -7.05 -21.63 -3.74
N THR A 25 -7.07 -20.36 -3.45
CA THR A 25 -6.68 -19.33 -4.41
C THR A 25 -5.24 -18.89 -4.15
N LEU A 26 -4.42 -18.95 -5.18
CA LEU A 26 -3.10 -18.33 -5.20
C LEU A 26 -3.19 -17.02 -5.98
N GLN A 27 -2.77 -15.92 -5.37
CA GLN A 27 -2.75 -14.62 -6.03
C GLN A 27 -1.31 -14.23 -6.33
N LEU A 28 -0.99 -14.08 -7.61
CA LEU A 28 0.30 -13.59 -8.04
C LEU A 28 0.37 -12.06 -7.82
N ILE A 29 1.44 -11.60 -7.18
CA ILE A 29 1.67 -10.18 -6.91
C ILE A 29 2.75 -9.66 -7.83
N ARG A 30 2.51 -8.49 -8.42
CA ARG A 30 3.53 -7.78 -9.17
C ARG A 30 4.59 -7.22 -8.23
N THR A 31 5.84 -7.64 -8.44
CA THR A 31 7.00 -7.23 -7.63
C THR A 31 8.08 -6.64 -8.54
N PRO A 32 7.98 -5.34 -8.91
CA PRO A 32 8.92 -4.72 -9.85
C PRO A 32 10.36 -4.63 -9.30
N ASN A 33 10.52 -4.67 -7.97
CA ASN A 33 11.81 -4.53 -7.31
C ASN A 33 12.61 -5.84 -7.20
N LEU A 34 12.00 -6.96 -7.59
CA LEU A 34 12.68 -8.26 -7.55
C LEU A 34 13.15 -8.65 -8.97
N PRO A 35 14.22 -9.45 -9.07
CA PRO A 35 14.63 -10.03 -10.34
C PRO A 35 13.50 -10.82 -11.01
N PRO A 36 13.47 -10.94 -12.34
CA PRO A 36 12.40 -11.63 -13.06
C PRO A 36 12.31 -13.14 -12.77
N THR A 37 13.34 -13.73 -12.16
CA THR A 37 13.33 -15.11 -11.68
C THR A 37 12.51 -15.29 -10.39
N TYR A 38 12.15 -14.20 -9.71
CA TYR A 38 11.37 -14.26 -8.47
C TYR A 38 9.91 -13.88 -8.71
N ALA A 39 9.00 -14.66 -8.16
CA ALA A 39 7.58 -14.36 -8.13
C ALA A 39 7.04 -14.45 -6.70
N THR A 40 6.17 -13.52 -6.34
CA THR A 40 5.56 -13.48 -5.00
C THR A 40 4.07 -13.78 -5.09
N PHE A 41 3.60 -14.68 -4.23
CA PHE A 41 2.21 -15.08 -4.15
C PHE A 41 1.62 -14.75 -2.78
N ILE A 42 0.36 -14.32 -2.76
CA ILE A 42 -0.47 -14.37 -1.56
C ILE A 42 -1.09 -15.75 -1.50
N VAL A 43 -0.93 -16.41 -0.37
CA VAL A 43 -1.38 -17.79 -0.15
C VAL A 43 -2.19 -17.90 1.13
N PRO A 44 -3.07 -18.89 1.24
CA PRO A 44 -3.74 -19.20 2.50
C PRO A 44 -2.75 -19.50 3.63
N LEU A 45 -3.13 -19.22 4.88
CA LEU A 45 -2.25 -19.39 6.04
C LEU A 45 -1.82 -20.83 6.28
N ASN A 46 -2.68 -21.80 5.91
CA ASN A 46 -2.45 -23.23 6.09
C ASN A 46 -1.53 -23.85 5.03
N LEU A 47 -1.24 -23.14 3.94
CA LEU A 47 -0.39 -23.67 2.87
C LEU A 47 1.07 -23.69 3.29
N ASN A 48 1.76 -24.81 3.02
CA ASN A 48 3.19 -24.98 3.32
C ASN A 48 4.06 -24.61 2.11
N LYS A 49 5.37 -24.47 2.34
CA LYS A 49 6.36 -24.20 1.27
C LYS A 49 6.45 -25.34 0.26
N LEU A 50 6.32 -26.58 0.73
CA LEU A 50 6.36 -27.76 -0.14
C LEU A 50 5.10 -27.85 -1.00
N ASP A 51 3.95 -27.48 -0.45
CA ASP A 51 2.67 -27.52 -1.16
C ASP A 51 2.67 -26.56 -2.35
N ILE A 52 3.18 -25.32 -2.18
CA ILE A 52 3.25 -24.38 -3.29
C ILE A 52 4.21 -24.84 -4.38
N ARG A 53 5.35 -25.43 -3.99
CA ARG A 53 6.31 -25.98 -4.94
C ARG A 53 5.68 -27.08 -5.78
N ASP A 54 5.02 -28.02 -5.12
CA ASP A 54 4.38 -29.18 -5.78
C ASP A 54 3.18 -28.74 -6.61
N TYR A 55 2.42 -27.76 -6.15
CA TYR A 55 1.31 -27.19 -6.90
C TYR A 55 1.79 -26.52 -8.20
N LEU A 56 2.81 -25.67 -8.13
CA LEU A 56 3.34 -24.98 -9.31
C LEU A 56 3.96 -25.95 -10.31
N TRP A 57 4.57 -27.04 -9.83
CA TRP A 57 5.08 -28.09 -10.69
C TRP A 57 3.96 -28.86 -11.37
N ASN A 58 2.97 -29.33 -10.62
CA ASN A 58 1.94 -30.22 -11.15
C ASN A 58 0.92 -29.48 -12.03
N VAL A 59 0.59 -28.22 -11.72
CA VAL A 59 -0.44 -27.46 -12.46
C VAL A 59 0.17 -26.68 -13.63
N TYR A 60 1.30 -26.03 -13.40
CA TYR A 60 1.90 -25.12 -14.36
C TYR A 60 3.22 -25.62 -14.97
N GLY A 61 3.76 -26.72 -14.48
CA GLY A 61 5.05 -27.24 -14.95
C GLY A 61 6.23 -26.31 -14.60
N VAL A 62 6.09 -25.44 -13.62
CA VAL A 62 7.11 -24.46 -13.23
C VAL A 62 8.06 -25.07 -12.20
N PRO A 63 9.34 -25.25 -12.54
CA PRO A 63 10.35 -25.71 -11.59
C PRO A 63 10.70 -24.60 -10.59
N VAL A 64 10.58 -24.89 -9.30
CA VAL A 64 10.86 -23.97 -8.20
C VAL A 64 12.13 -24.40 -7.48
N LEU A 65 13.12 -23.48 -7.41
CA LEU A 65 14.41 -23.72 -6.77
C LEU A 65 14.35 -23.48 -5.27
N SER A 66 13.78 -22.36 -4.85
CA SER A 66 13.65 -21.99 -3.45
C SER A 66 12.32 -21.32 -3.14
N VAL A 67 11.87 -21.42 -1.87
CA VAL A 67 10.64 -20.78 -1.39
C VAL A 67 10.90 -20.09 -0.07
N ARG A 68 10.65 -18.80 -0.04
CA ARG A 68 10.67 -17.97 1.17
C ARG A 68 9.25 -17.61 1.57
N SER A 69 8.87 -17.84 2.83
CA SER A 69 7.54 -17.52 3.33
C SER A 69 7.62 -16.54 4.50
N TYR A 70 6.72 -15.58 4.54
CA TYR A 70 6.54 -14.70 5.66
C TYR A 70 5.05 -14.36 5.87
N ILE A 71 4.71 -14.01 7.10
CA ILE A 71 3.36 -13.67 7.51
C ILE A 71 3.34 -12.19 7.84
N GLN A 72 2.58 -11.44 7.07
CA GLN A 72 2.38 -10.02 7.27
C GLN A 72 1.17 -9.78 8.14
N GLN A 73 1.36 -9.16 9.31
CA GLN A 73 0.25 -8.70 10.11
C GLN A 73 -0.45 -7.52 9.45
N GLN A 74 -1.78 -7.56 9.46
CA GLN A 74 -2.60 -6.46 8.98
C GLN A 74 -2.56 -5.27 9.95
N LYS A 75 -2.75 -4.08 9.40
CA LYS A 75 -2.94 -2.86 10.21
C LYS A 75 -4.22 -3.01 11.05
N ILE A 76 -4.24 -2.39 12.22
CA ILE A 76 -5.44 -2.30 13.05
C ILE A 76 -6.46 -1.44 12.30
N ARG A 77 -7.69 -1.92 12.20
CA ARG A 77 -8.81 -1.24 11.53
C ARG A 77 -9.96 -1.10 12.48
N GLN A 78 -10.77 -0.10 12.22
CA GLN A 78 -12.08 0.10 12.84
C GLN A 78 -13.13 -0.59 11.98
N ASP A 79 -14.24 -0.99 12.57
CA ASP A 79 -15.37 -1.62 11.91
C ASP A 79 -15.08 -2.95 11.21
N LYS A 80 -15.58 -4.02 11.80
CA LYS A 80 -15.58 -5.34 11.15
C LYS A 80 -16.44 -5.29 9.89
N PRO A 81 -15.98 -5.86 8.76
CA PRO A 81 -16.83 -6.02 7.60
C PRO A 81 -18.09 -6.82 7.98
N GLY A 82 -19.27 -6.33 7.60
CA GLY A 82 -20.56 -6.92 7.95
C GLY A 82 -21.15 -6.50 9.30
N ALA A 83 -20.54 -5.59 10.03
CA ALA A 83 -21.14 -5.03 11.24
C ALA A 83 -22.33 -4.12 10.88
N LYS A 84 -23.52 -4.42 11.44
CA LYS A 84 -24.75 -3.64 11.20
C LYS A 84 -24.68 -2.19 11.74
N ARG A 85 -23.84 -1.95 12.73
CA ARG A 85 -23.62 -0.63 13.32
C ARG A 85 -22.13 -0.38 13.50
N PRO A 86 -21.58 0.69 12.93
CA PRO A 86 -20.21 1.09 13.18
C PRO A 86 -20.02 1.42 14.67
N SER A 87 -18.97 0.90 15.27
CA SER A 87 -18.65 1.17 16.66
C SER A 87 -17.33 1.94 16.74
N PRO A 88 -17.36 3.24 17.07
CA PRO A 88 -16.20 4.13 16.96
C PRO A 88 -15.01 3.76 17.85
N ARG A 89 -15.19 2.83 18.79
CA ARG A 89 -14.14 2.42 19.73
C ARG A 89 -13.70 0.97 19.61
N ARG A 90 -14.26 0.20 18.68
CA ARG A 90 -13.88 -1.20 18.48
C ARG A 90 -12.82 -1.34 17.40
N TRP A 91 -11.61 -1.47 17.84
CA TRP A 91 -10.48 -1.76 16.97
C TRP A 91 -10.26 -3.26 16.88
N TYR A 92 -10.00 -3.75 15.69
CA TYR A 92 -9.66 -5.13 15.46
C TYR A 92 -8.49 -5.23 14.47
N ARG A 93 -7.79 -6.35 14.54
CA ARG A 93 -6.77 -6.67 13.56
C ARG A 93 -7.32 -7.75 12.64
N PRO A 94 -7.41 -7.49 11.33
CA PRO A 94 -7.80 -8.52 10.36
C PRO A 94 -6.82 -9.68 10.37
N ARG A 95 -7.25 -10.81 9.77
CA ARG A 95 -6.40 -11.99 9.60
C ARG A 95 -5.11 -11.62 8.88
N SER A 96 -3.98 -12.16 9.34
CA SER A 96 -2.68 -11.96 8.70
C SER A 96 -2.66 -12.51 7.28
N ILE A 97 -1.85 -11.91 6.42
CA ILE A 97 -1.64 -12.35 5.04
C ILE A 97 -0.31 -13.10 4.98
N LYS A 98 -0.35 -14.33 4.47
CA LYS A 98 0.85 -15.10 4.19
C LYS A 98 1.30 -14.83 2.77
N LYS A 99 2.55 -14.43 2.61
CA LYS A 99 3.19 -14.23 1.31
C LYS A 99 4.31 -15.23 1.15
N MET A 100 4.43 -15.79 -0.04
CA MET A 100 5.51 -16.69 -0.41
C MET A 100 6.19 -16.18 -1.66
N THR A 101 7.49 -15.95 -1.56
CA THR A 101 8.33 -15.62 -2.70
C THR A 101 9.05 -16.87 -3.15
N ILE A 102 8.86 -17.20 -4.41
CA ILE A 102 9.48 -18.35 -5.06
C ILE A 102 10.60 -17.88 -5.98
N GLU A 103 11.60 -18.72 -6.13
CA GLU A 103 12.66 -18.58 -7.09
C GLU A 103 12.46 -19.63 -8.19
N MET A 104 12.24 -19.19 -9.40
CA MET A 104 11.99 -20.02 -10.57
C MET A 104 13.26 -20.20 -11.38
N GLU A 105 13.37 -21.29 -12.10
CA GLU A 105 14.49 -21.52 -13.04
C GLU A 105 14.38 -20.57 -14.26
N GLN A 106 13.16 -20.38 -14.74
CA GLN A 106 12.89 -19.51 -15.89
C GLN A 106 12.36 -18.15 -15.43
N PRO A 107 12.80 -17.05 -16.06
CA PRO A 107 12.30 -15.74 -15.72
C PRO A 107 10.84 -15.57 -16.18
N PHE A 108 10.04 -14.90 -15.37
CA PHE A 108 8.68 -14.48 -15.71
C PHE A 108 8.66 -12.98 -15.99
N ALA A 109 8.28 -12.63 -17.21
CA ALA A 109 8.12 -11.23 -17.60
C ALA A 109 6.66 -10.79 -17.40
N TRP A 110 6.48 -9.74 -16.61
CA TRP A 110 5.19 -9.09 -16.49
C TRP A 110 4.90 -8.28 -17.75
N PRO A 111 3.63 -8.23 -18.19
CA PRO A 111 3.24 -7.29 -19.24
C PRO A 111 3.55 -5.86 -18.80
N GLU A 112 3.88 -5.03 -19.79
CA GLU A 112 4.16 -3.61 -19.53
C GLU A 112 2.95 -2.93 -18.89
N ALA A 113 3.23 -1.99 -18.00
CA ALA A 113 2.18 -1.18 -17.41
C ALA A 113 1.66 -0.19 -18.48
N PRO A 114 0.37 0.15 -18.46
CA PRO A 114 -0.15 1.18 -19.36
C PRO A 114 0.63 2.49 -19.15
N GLY A 115 0.92 3.19 -20.24
CA GLY A 115 1.74 4.41 -20.22
C GLY A 115 1.05 5.59 -19.54
N SER A 116 -0.29 5.64 -19.56
CA SER A 116 -1.10 6.66 -18.88
C SER A 116 -2.22 6.00 -18.09
N PHE A 117 -2.56 6.62 -16.96
CA PHE A 117 -3.69 6.24 -16.11
C PHE A 117 -4.73 7.35 -16.00
N GLU A 118 -4.66 8.35 -16.90
CA GLU A 118 -5.55 9.53 -16.87
C GLU A 118 -7.02 9.14 -17.00
N GLU A 119 -7.33 8.15 -17.85
CA GLU A 119 -8.71 7.66 -18.03
C GLU A 119 -9.34 7.09 -16.75
N TRP A 120 -8.53 6.66 -15.80
CA TRP A 120 -8.99 6.06 -14.53
C TRP A 120 -8.84 6.97 -13.32
N ASP A 121 -8.51 8.25 -13.52
CA ASP A 121 -8.31 9.23 -12.43
C ASP A 121 -7.52 8.66 -11.25
N LYS A 122 -6.44 7.94 -11.55
CA LYS A 122 -5.65 7.23 -10.55
C LYS A 122 -5.08 8.18 -9.48
N ASP A 123 -4.70 9.36 -9.89
CA ASP A 123 -4.08 10.35 -8.99
C ASP A 123 -5.08 10.84 -7.94
N THR A 124 -6.32 11.10 -8.34
CA THR A 124 -7.39 11.49 -7.41
C THR A 124 -7.75 10.33 -6.47
N PHE A 125 -7.79 9.11 -6.99
CA PHE A 125 -8.04 7.91 -6.17
C PHE A 125 -6.93 7.68 -5.14
N ASP A 126 -5.68 7.79 -5.56
CA ASP A 126 -4.52 7.61 -4.66
C ASP A 126 -4.44 8.73 -3.62
N ALA A 127 -4.75 9.99 -4.00
CA ALA A 127 -4.83 11.12 -3.08
C ALA A 127 -5.94 10.92 -2.03
N ALA A 128 -7.13 10.51 -2.45
CA ALA A 128 -8.25 10.23 -1.55
C ALA A 128 -7.96 9.07 -0.57
N ASN A 129 -7.30 8.02 -1.05
CA ASN A 129 -6.90 6.90 -0.20
C ASN A 129 -5.82 7.31 0.81
N LYS A 130 -4.87 8.14 0.39
CA LYS A 130 -3.82 8.66 1.26
C LYS A 130 -4.41 9.54 2.37
N ASP A 131 -5.32 10.43 2.03
CA ASP A 131 -6.00 11.28 3.01
C ASP A 131 -6.81 10.44 4.02
N ARG A 132 -7.57 9.46 3.53
CA ARG A 132 -8.29 8.51 4.40
C ARG A 132 -7.35 7.75 5.33
N GLU A 133 -6.22 7.25 4.84
CA GLU A 133 -5.24 6.56 5.68
C GLU A 133 -4.63 7.50 6.74
N GLU A 134 -4.40 8.76 6.40
CA GLU A 134 -3.88 9.77 7.34
C GLU A 134 -4.90 10.10 8.44
N GLN A 135 -6.16 10.24 8.08
CA GLN A 135 -7.26 10.43 9.05
C GLN A 135 -7.41 9.22 9.97
N GLU A 136 -7.43 8.00 9.41
CA GLU A 136 -7.48 6.79 10.22
C GLU A 136 -6.28 6.68 11.20
N LYS A 137 -5.09 7.11 10.79
CA LYS A 137 -3.91 7.07 11.67
C LYS A 137 -4.08 7.92 12.93
N GLN A 138 -4.76 9.04 12.87
CA GLN A 138 -4.97 9.91 14.01
C GLN A 138 -5.81 9.26 15.11
N PHE A 139 -6.77 8.42 14.72
CA PHE A 139 -7.70 7.78 15.64
C PHE A 139 -7.26 6.40 16.12
N ARG A 140 -6.20 5.83 15.56
CA ARG A 140 -5.71 4.50 15.96
C ARG A 140 -5.15 4.49 17.38
N PRO A 141 -5.30 3.36 18.12
CA PRO A 141 -4.75 3.23 19.46
C PRO A 141 -3.22 3.31 19.51
N ASP A 142 -2.55 3.04 18.39
CA ASP A 142 -1.09 3.14 18.23
C ASP A 142 -0.62 4.50 17.68
N SER A 143 -1.53 5.44 17.44
CA SER A 143 -1.20 6.77 16.92
C SER A 143 -0.19 7.52 17.79
N ARG A 144 -0.22 7.29 19.11
CA ARG A 144 0.70 7.94 20.06
C ARG A 144 2.12 7.39 19.98
N LYS A 145 2.34 6.24 19.36
CA LYS A 145 3.67 5.63 19.22
C LYS A 145 4.47 6.25 18.08
N GLU A 146 3.78 6.73 17.07
CA GLU A 146 4.40 7.41 15.95
C GLU A 146 4.38 8.93 16.18
N PRO A 147 5.51 9.61 15.98
CA PRO A 147 5.54 11.07 16.10
C PRO A 147 4.69 11.70 14.97
N THR A 148 3.99 12.78 15.28
CA THR A 148 3.22 13.58 14.31
C THR A 148 4.12 14.15 13.23
N LYS A 149 3.53 14.57 12.10
CA LYS A 149 4.28 15.18 10.99
C LYS A 149 5.08 16.39 11.46
N GLU A 150 4.51 17.24 12.32
CA GLU A 150 5.16 18.41 12.90
C GLU A 150 6.38 18.02 13.74
N ARG A 151 6.24 17.01 14.60
CA ARG A 151 7.37 16.52 15.41
C ARG A 151 8.49 15.92 14.55
N LYS A 152 8.14 15.23 13.45
CA LYS A 152 9.14 14.73 12.51
C LYS A 152 9.89 15.87 11.84
N SER A 153 9.17 16.89 11.37
CA SER A 153 9.77 18.08 10.77
C SER A 153 10.70 18.81 11.74
N ILE A 154 10.27 19.01 12.99
CA ILE A 154 11.12 19.61 14.03
C ILE A 154 12.37 18.76 14.29
N ALA A 155 12.22 17.44 14.35
CA ALA A 155 13.34 16.53 14.55
C ALA A 155 14.33 16.56 13.37
N GLU A 156 13.84 16.65 12.14
CA GLU A 156 14.66 16.79 10.93
C GLU A 156 15.41 18.11 10.92
N GLN A 157 14.74 19.22 11.29
CA GLN A 157 15.39 20.52 11.42
C GLN A 157 16.45 20.51 12.52
N ALA A 158 16.15 19.95 13.68
CA ALA A 158 17.11 19.81 14.78
C ALA A 158 18.34 19.00 14.33
N LYS A 159 18.13 17.92 13.60
CA LYS A 159 19.20 17.11 13.07
C LYS A 159 20.05 17.86 12.05
N ALA A 160 19.42 18.61 11.15
CA ALA A 160 20.11 19.43 10.16
C ALA A 160 20.95 20.55 10.81
N LEU A 161 20.48 21.14 11.91
CA LEU A 161 21.24 22.11 12.70
C LEU A 161 22.43 21.47 13.41
N LEU A 162 22.25 20.27 14.00
CA LEU A 162 23.34 19.55 14.67
C LEU A 162 24.41 19.08 13.68
N GLU A 163 24.02 18.68 12.47
CA GLU A 163 24.93 18.28 11.40
C GLU A 163 25.58 19.49 10.71
N GLY A 164 25.24 20.71 11.09
CA GLY A 164 25.80 21.93 10.50
C GLY A 164 25.32 22.24 9.06
N LYS A 165 24.29 21.49 8.58
CA LYS A 165 23.71 21.73 7.25
C LYS A 165 22.88 23.02 7.19
N GLN A 166 22.34 23.40 8.32
CA GLN A 166 21.56 24.65 8.46
C GLN A 166 22.11 25.46 9.62
N LYS A 167 22.11 26.79 9.48
CA LYS A 167 22.41 27.70 10.57
C LYS A 167 21.11 28.15 11.19
N TRP A 168 21.03 28.15 12.50
CA TRP A 168 19.87 28.70 13.20
C TRP A 168 19.83 30.22 12.98
N VAL A 169 18.74 30.67 12.43
CA VAL A 169 18.41 32.10 12.28
C VAL A 169 17.26 32.35 13.24
N PRO A 170 17.40 33.27 14.23
CA PRO A 170 16.26 33.64 15.05
C PRO A 170 15.16 34.14 14.13
N ASN A 171 13.94 33.66 14.32
CA ASN A 171 12.78 34.26 13.66
C ASN A 171 12.79 35.75 14.05
N LYS A 172 13.29 36.60 13.19
CA LYS A 172 12.82 37.95 13.19
C LYS A 172 11.31 37.80 12.96
N ILE A 173 10.54 38.23 13.93
CA ILE A 173 9.15 38.55 13.69
C ILE A 173 9.25 39.52 12.54
N VAL A 174 9.08 39.04 11.31
CA VAL A 174 8.76 39.90 10.20
C VAL A 174 7.44 40.46 10.69
N GLU A 175 7.46 41.71 11.18
CA GLU A 175 6.26 42.50 11.20
C GLU A 175 5.86 42.49 9.73
N ASP A 176 5.04 41.48 9.37
CA ASP A 176 4.36 41.51 8.10
C ASP A 176 3.63 42.83 8.14
N GLU A 177 4.15 43.83 7.41
CA GLU A 177 3.37 44.97 7.00
C GLU A 177 2.15 44.34 6.39
N TRP A 178 1.07 44.34 7.15
CA TRP A 178 -0.25 44.04 6.66
C TRP A 178 -0.49 45.08 5.61
N GLU A 179 -0.13 44.83 4.35
CA GLU A 179 -0.64 45.58 3.25
C GLU A 179 -2.15 45.45 3.37
N ASP A 180 -2.78 46.51 3.86
CA ASP A 180 -4.22 46.69 3.75
C ASP A 180 -4.53 46.56 2.25
N VAL A 181 -4.88 45.35 1.83
CA VAL A 181 -5.53 45.12 0.55
C VAL A 181 -6.92 45.74 0.73
N GLY A 182 -6.95 47.05 0.65
CA GLY A 182 -8.17 47.83 0.60
C GLY A 182 -8.86 47.57 -0.73
N GLU A 183 -9.34 46.38 -0.95
CA GLU A 183 -10.47 46.17 -1.83
C GLU A 183 -11.67 46.70 -1.07
N GLU A 184 -12.06 47.95 -1.40
CA GLU A 184 -13.39 48.45 -1.09
C GLU A 184 -14.38 47.45 -1.69
N VAL A 185 -14.87 46.54 -0.85
CA VAL A 185 -16.03 45.72 -1.20
C VAL A 185 -17.18 46.72 -1.26
N GLU A 186 -17.56 47.13 -2.46
CA GLU A 186 -18.83 47.83 -2.69
C GLU A 186 -19.94 46.91 -2.18
N VAL A 187 -20.36 47.14 -0.95
CA VAL A 187 -21.56 46.51 -0.39
C VAL A 187 -22.74 47.16 -1.10
N GLU A 188 -23.33 46.46 -2.06
CA GLU A 188 -24.63 46.88 -2.62
C GLU A 188 -25.65 46.90 -1.49
N THR A 189 -25.92 48.10 -0.97
CA THR A 189 -26.87 48.31 0.13
C THR A 189 -28.31 48.37 -0.29
N ASP A 190 -28.63 48.26 -1.57
CA ASP A 190 -29.99 48.33 -2.08
C ASP A 190 -30.49 47.01 -2.65
N VAL A 191 -30.82 46.08 -1.75
CA VAL A 191 -31.70 44.98 -2.09
C VAL A 191 -33.17 45.46 -2.00
N ASP A 192 -33.74 45.82 -3.12
CA ASP A 192 -35.11 46.21 -3.24
C ASP A 192 -36.05 45.02 -2.94
N VAL A 193 -36.50 44.93 -1.68
CA VAL A 193 -37.31 43.84 -1.14
C VAL A 193 -38.74 43.80 -1.76
N SER A 194 -39.10 44.78 -2.59
CA SER A 194 -40.44 44.89 -3.14
C SER A 194 -40.80 43.95 -4.30
N LYS A 195 -39.82 43.14 -4.75
CA LYS A 195 -40.00 42.20 -5.88
C LYS A 195 -40.24 40.73 -5.49
N VAL A 196 -40.19 40.37 -4.21
CA VAL A 196 -40.28 38.94 -3.78
C VAL A 196 -41.75 38.51 -3.47
N GLU A 197 -42.71 39.42 -3.43
CA GLU A 197 -44.10 39.09 -3.07
C GLU A 197 -45.03 38.84 -4.26
N LYS A 198 -44.54 38.64 -5.47
CA LYS A 198 -45.40 38.30 -6.62
C LYS A 198 -44.72 37.28 -7.54
N SER A 199 -44.65 36.05 -7.05
CA SER A 199 -44.63 34.89 -7.94
C SER A 199 -45.01 33.62 -7.18
#